data_03c557d448120a95b72cf6e41f49a898
#
_entry.id   03c557d448120a95b72cf6e41f49a898
#
_cell.length_a   1.000
_cell.length_b   1.000
_cell.length_c   1.000
_cell.angle_alpha   90.00
_cell.angle_beta   90.00
_cell.angle_gamma   90.00
#
_symmetry.space_group_name_H-M   'P 1'
#
loop_
_entity.id
_entity.type
_entity.pdbx_description
1 polymer ?
#
loop_
_entity_poly.entity_id
_entity_poly.type
_entity_poly.pdbx_seq_one_letter_code
_entity_poly.pdbx_strand_id
1 'polypeptide(L)' 'MSLRHGSNHPPGRRSDRQIGLWADLLADLDRGAPAISTTASEMAEDVPRQLRSAVNNELARRGCPFRISA' A
#
# COMPACT_ATOMS: atom_id res chain seq x y z
N MET A 1 -13.90 21.14 24.55
CA MET A 1 -13.91 20.74 24.10
C MET A 1 -13.52 20.07 23.51
N SER A 2 -13.39 20.12 23.29
CA SER A 2 -13.20 19.58 22.74
C SER A 2 -12.81 18.72 22.34
N LEU A 3 -12.69 18.39 22.48
CA LEU A 3 -12.39 17.53 22.21
C LEU A 3 -12.51 16.70 21.31
N ARG A 4 -13.13 16.71 21.01
CA ARG A 4 -13.31 16.17 20.06
C ARG A 4 -12.36 15.87 19.35
N HIS A 5 -11.61 15.91 19.71
CA HIS A 5 -10.61 15.74 19.11
C HIS A 5 -10.09 14.51 18.72
N GLY A 6 -9.82 13.61 19.48
CA GLY A 6 -9.25 12.36 19.12
C GLY A 6 -10.09 11.61 18.18
N SER A 7 -11.32 11.69 18.41
CA SER A 7 -12.28 11.02 17.55
C SER A 7 -12.33 11.61 16.17
N ASN A 8 -11.61 12.67 15.96
CA ASN A 8 -11.59 13.31 14.66
C ASN A 8 -10.60 12.74 13.70
N HIS A 9 -9.96 11.66 14.07
CA HIS A 9 -9.08 11.01 13.12
C HIS A 9 -9.89 10.53 11.94
N PRO A 10 -9.58 10.99 10.72
CA PRO A 10 -10.27 10.49 9.55
C PRO A 10 -10.04 8.99 9.44
N PRO A 11 -11.07 8.20 9.19
CA PRO A 11 -10.88 6.76 9.03
C PRO A 11 -9.85 6.43 7.96
N GLY A 12 -9.72 7.29 6.95
CA GLY A 12 -8.79 7.06 5.87
C GLY A 12 -7.33 7.17 6.27
N ARG A 13 -7.05 7.80 7.41
CA ARG A 13 -5.66 7.99 7.81
C ARG A 13 -4.95 6.66 8.04
N ARG A 14 -5.64 5.72 8.67
CA ARG A 14 -5.07 4.39 8.88
C ARG A 14 -4.86 3.68 7.55
N SER A 15 -5.83 3.84 6.65
CA SER A 15 -5.71 3.25 5.33
C SER A 15 -4.57 3.86 4.54
N ASP A 16 -4.37 5.18 4.67
CA ASP A 16 -3.27 5.85 3.99
C ASP A 16 -1.93 5.26 4.40
N ARG A 17 -1.77 4.97 5.69
CA ARG A 17 -0.55 4.37 6.17
C ARG A 17 -0.35 2.98 5.57
N GLN A 18 -1.40 2.19 5.54
CA GLN A 18 -1.31 0.85 4.96
C GLN A 18 -1.02 0.90 3.47
N ILE A 19 -1.62 1.85 2.78
CA ILE A 19 -1.36 2.03 1.36
C ILE A 19 0.11 2.32 1.12
N GLY A 20 0.69 3.21 1.91
CA GLY A 20 2.11 3.53 1.78
C GLY A 20 3.00 2.34 2.07
N LEU A 21 2.69 1.58 3.13
CA LEU A 21 3.48 0.41 3.47
C LEU A 21 3.42 -0.66 2.39
N TRP A 22 2.22 -0.93 1.88
CA TRP A 22 2.08 -1.91 0.80
C TRP A 22 2.82 -1.46 -0.45
N ALA A 23 2.72 -0.18 -0.79
CA ALA A 23 3.41 0.34 -1.98
C ALA A 23 4.91 0.24 -1.81
N ASP A 24 5.44 0.56 -0.63
CA ASP A 24 6.87 0.42 -0.36
C ASP A 24 7.31 -1.02 -0.55
N LEU A 25 6.58 -1.94 0.04
CA LEU A 25 6.94 -3.36 -0.02
C LEU A 25 6.89 -3.87 -1.45
N LEU A 26 5.83 -3.57 -2.16
CA LEU A 26 5.67 -4.07 -3.53
C LEU A 26 6.71 -3.45 -4.46
N ALA A 27 7.02 -2.18 -4.28
CA ALA A 27 8.05 -1.55 -5.10
C ALA A 27 9.41 -2.18 -4.86
N ASP A 28 9.72 -2.51 -3.60
CA ASP A 28 10.97 -3.18 -3.29
C ASP A 28 11.03 -4.56 -3.91
N LEU A 29 9.94 -5.32 -3.82
CA LEU A 29 9.89 -6.65 -4.40
C LEU A 29 9.99 -6.60 -5.92
N ASP A 30 9.35 -5.60 -6.52
CA ASP A 30 9.41 -5.45 -7.98
C ASP A 30 10.82 -5.12 -8.45
N ARG A 31 11.59 -4.43 -7.60
CA ARG A 31 12.98 -4.16 -7.93
C ARG A 31 13.90 -5.35 -7.69
N GLY A 32 13.33 -6.44 -7.18
CA GLY A 32 14.12 -7.65 -6.95
C GLY A 32 14.95 -7.60 -5.69
N ALA A 33 14.37 -7.17 -4.58
CA ALA A 33 15.06 -7.13 -3.29
C ALA A 33 15.64 -8.50 -2.98
N PRO A 34 16.95 -8.64 -2.88
CA PRO A 34 17.56 -9.96 -2.81
C PRO A 34 17.32 -10.70 -1.49
N ALA A 35 16.98 -9.99 -0.44
CA ALA A 35 16.77 -10.62 0.84
C ALA A 35 15.41 -11.27 0.98
N ILE A 36 14.53 -11.04 0.01
CA ILE A 36 13.15 -11.53 0.07
C ILE A 36 12.92 -12.45 -1.12
N SER A 37 12.45 -13.66 -0.84
CA SER A 37 12.20 -14.64 -1.90
C SER A 37 10.80 -14.50 -2.50
N THR A 38 9.92 -13.77 -1.83
CA THR A 38 8.55 -13.58 -2.31
C THR A 38 8.54 -12.55 -3.43
N THR A 39 7.82 -12.86 -4.50
CA THR A 39 7.68 -11.89 -5.60
C THR A 39 6.61 -10.86 -5.29
N ALA A 40 6.66 -9.75 -6.03
CA ALA A 40 5.64 -8.72 -5.87
C ALA A 40 4.26 -9.27 -6.17
N SER A 41 4.13 -10.13 -7.18
CA SER A 41 2.83 -10.72 -7.53
C SER A 41 2.27 -11.56 -6.40
N GLU A 42 3.12 -12.32 -5.75
CA GLU A 42 2.68 -13.15 -4.62
C GLU A 42 2.25 -12.28 -3.45
N MET A 43 3.03 -11.28 -3.12
CA MET A 43 2.72 -10.40 -2.02
C MET A 43 1.45 -9.58 -2.29
N ALA A 44 1.23 -9.24 -3.55
CA ALA A 44 0.05 -8.45 -3.92
C ALA A 44 -1.25 -9.17 -3.59
N GLU A 45 -1.23 -10.50 -3.55
CA GLU A 45 -2.43 -11.25 -3.21
C GLU A 45 -2.84 -11.03 -1.76
N ASP A 46 -1.91 -10.62 -0.92
CA ASP A 46 -2.21 -10.34 0.49
C ASP A 46 -2.79 -8.95 0.70
N VAL A 47 -2.71 -8.09 -0.29
CA VAL A 47 -3.24 -6.74 -0.16
C VAL A 47 -4.76 -6.80 -0.08
N PRO A 48 -5.37 -6.20 0.95
CA PRO A 48 -6.83 -6.18 1.04
C PRO A 48 -7.44 -5.62 -0.24
N ARG A 49 -8.50 -6.28 -0.69
CA ARG A 49 -9.11 -5.92 -1.97
C ARG A 49 -9.48 -4.45 -2.04
N GLN A 50 -9.98 -3.91 -0.95
CA GLN A 50 -10.41 -2.51 -0.93
C GLN A 50 -9.25 -1.52 -1.02
N LEU A 51 -8.03 -1.98 -0.79
CA LEU A 51 -6.86 -1.10 -0.87
C LEU A 51 -6.12 -1.22 -2.19
N ARG A 52 -6.45 -2.21 -3.00
CA ARG A 52 -5.65 -2.48 -4.21
C ARG A 52 -5.61 -1.30 -5.17
N SER A 53 -6.76 -0.68 -5.39
CA SER A 53 -6.82 0.47 -6.28
C SER A 53 -5.96 1.62 -5.77
N ALA A 54 -6.05 1.89 -4.47
CA ALA A 54 -5.28 2.97 -3.87
C ALA A 54 -3.78 2.65 -3.88
N VAL A 55 -3.43 1.39 -3.63
CA VAL A 55 -2.03 1.00 -3.70
C VAL A 55 -1.49 1.14 -5.11
N ASN A 56 -2.30 0.78 -6.11
CA ASN A 56 -1.91 0.96 -7.50
C ASN A 56 -1.66 2.44 -7.82
N ASN A 57 -2.52 3.32 -7.31
CA ASN A 57 -2.33 4.75 -7.51
C ASN A 57 -1.04 5.23 -6.88
N GLU A 58 -0.73 4.71 -5.71
CA GLU A 58 0.51 5.08 -5.04
C GLU A 58 1.73 4.57 -5.80
N LEU A 59 1.66 3.34 -6.31
CA LEU A 59 2.73 2.80 -7.13
C LEU A 59 2.95 3.65 -8.38
N ALA A 60 1.87 4.12 -8.99
CA ALA A 60 1.99 4.98 -10.16
C ALA A 60 2.69 6.28 -9.80
N ARG A 61 2.38 6.85 -8.65
CA ARG A 61 3.02 8.09 -8.22
C ARG A 61 4.52 7.91 -8.02
N ARG A 62 4.93 6.72 -7.63
CA ARG A 62 6.34 6.42 -7.39
C ARG A 62 7.07 6.03 -8.66
N GLY A 63 6.36 5.97 -9.78
CA GLY A 63 6.96 5.57 -11.04
C GLY A 63 7.20 4.08 -11.16
N CYS A 64 6.57 3.30 -10.30
CA CYS A 64 6.70 1.85 -10.34
C CYS A 64 5.73 1.27 -11.36
N PRO A 65 6.19 0.44 -12.30
CA PRO A 65 5.32 -0.10 -13.34
C PRO A 65 4.42 -1.24 -12.84
N PHE A 66 4.73 -1.81 -11.69
CA PHE A 66 3.96 -2.92 -11.18
C PHE A 66 2.53 -2.50 -10.82
N ARG A 67 1.58 -3.37 -11.09
CA ARG A 67 0.18 -3.13 -10.72
C ARG A 67 -0.44 -4.39 -10.16
N ILE A 68 -1.34 -4.22 -9.20
CA ILE A 68 -2.06 -5.33 -8.60
C ILE A 68 -3.31 -5.60 -9.43
N SER A 69 -3.56 -6.87 -9.69
CA SER A 69 -4.79 -7.26 -10.36
C SER A 69 -5.96 -7.06 -9.40
N ALA A 70 -6.98 -6.39 -9.87
CA ALA A 70 -8.13 -6.09 -9.02
C ALA A 70 -9.23 -7.11 -9.21
#